data_e5e0dcc06a558c526265dacbf7082c46
#
_entry.id   e5e0dcc06a558c526265dacbf7082c46
#
_cell.length_a   1.000
_cell.length_b   1.000
_cell.length_c   1.000
_cell.angle_alpha   90.00
_cell.angle_beta   90.00
_cell.angle_gamma   90.00
#
_symmetry.space_group_name_H-M   'P 1'
#
loop_
_entity.id
_entity.type
_entity.pdbx_description
1 polymer ?
#
loop_
_entity_poly.entity_id
_entity_poly.type
_entity_poly.pdbx_seq_one_letter_code
_entity_poly.pdbx_strand_id
1 'polypeptide(L)' 'MFKYHCNLTFTEYKTQIKIEDAKQLIEGGFLTINTLESLATEVGFSSYNPFFTAFKKLVGKSPNEYSMSLPKK' A
#
# COMPACT_ATOMS: atom_id res chain seq x y z
N MET A 1 15.36 -5.79 -9.66
CA MET A 1 15.21 -4.73 -10.45
C MET A 1 13.89 -4.63 -11.08
N PHE A 2 13.56 -3.57 -11.51
CA PHE A 2 12.29 -3.47 -12.11
C PHE A 2 12.36 -2.61 -13.31
N LYS A 3 11.34 -2.70 -14.10
CA LYS A 3 11.28 -1.93 -15.22
C LYS A 3 10.23 -0.96 -15.06
N TYR A 4 10.35 0.16 -15.58
CA TYR A 4 9.30 1.10 -15.50
C TYR A 4 9.25 1.80 -16.81
N HIS A 5 8.16 2.49 -17.01
CA HIS A 5 7.97 3.15 -18.25
C HIS A 5 7.90 4.61 -18.01
N CYS A 6 8.18 5.37 -18.99
CA CYS A 6 8.11 6.80 -18.87
C CYS A 6 6.71 7.33 -18.96
N ASN A 7 5.73 6.45 -19.00
CA ASN A 7 4.36 6.89 -19.18
C ASN A 7 3.64 7.21 -17.89
N LEU A 8 4.26 6.96 -16.76
CA LEU A 8 3.59 7.25 -15.50
C LEU A 8 3.52 8.74 -15.27
N THR A 9 2.37 9.20 -14.83
CA THR A 9 2.25 10.58 -14.45
C THR A 9 2.93 10.79 -13.12
N PHE A 10 3.18 12.06 -12.79
CA PHE A 10 3.78 12.38 -11.51
C PHE A 10 2.92 11.87 -10.36
N THR A 11 1.61 12.03 -10.48
CA THR A 11 0.71 11.59 -9.44
C THR A 11 0.77 10.06 -9.26
N GLU A 12 0.82 9.34 -10.38
CA GLU A 12 0.87 7.89 -10.30
C GLU A 12 2.17 7.43 -9.67
N TYR A 13 3.25 8.13 -9.96
CA TYR A 13 4.52 7.79 -9.36
C TYR A 13 4.49 7.96 -7.84
N LYS A 14 3.93 9.07 -7.38
CA LYS A 14 3.84 9.30 -5.94
C LYS A 14 2.92 8.28 -5.27
N THR A 15 1.83 7.93 -5.93
CA THR A 15 0.93 6.93 -5.39
C THR A 15 1.64 5.59 -5.26
N GLN A 16 2.43 5.24 -6.27
CA GLN A 16 3.14 3.98 -6.23
C GLN A 16 4.11 3.93 -5.05
N ILE A 17 4.81 5.03 -4.78
CA ILE A 17 5.72 5.07 -3.65
C ILE A 17 4.96 4.89 -2.35
N LYS A 18 3.80 5.52 -2.22
CA LYS A 18 3.01 5.37 -1.01
C LYS A 18 2.56 3.94 -0.80
N ILE A 19 2.20 3.27 -1.87
CA ILE A 19 1.77 1.89 -1.77
C ILE A 19 2.95 0.98 -1.39
N GLU A 20 4.13 1.26 -1.91
CA GLU A 20 5.30 0.50 -1.52
C GLU A 20 5.58 0.65 -0.03
N ASP A 21 5.46 1.86 0.48
CA ASP A 21 5.62 2.07 1.91
C ASP A 21 4.58 1.30 2.70
N ALA A 22 3.36 1.29 2.22
CA ALA A 22 2.30 0.56 2.91
C ALA A 22 2.62 -0.93 2.98
N LYS A 23 3.14 -1.48 1.89
CA LYS A 23 3.48 -2.89 1.88
C LYS A 23 4.56 -3.20 2.93
N GLN A 24 5.54 -2.34 3.04
CA GLN A 24 6.60 -2.55 4.02
C GLN A 24 6.07 -2.45 5.44
N LEU A 25 5.17 -1.52 5.69
CA LEU A 25 4.58 -1.39 7.01
C LEU A 25 3.77 -2.63 7.36
N ILE A 26 2.99 -3.13 6.41
CA ILE A 26 2.21 -4.33 6.66
C ILE A 26 3.13 -5.51 6.95
N GLU A 27 4.18 -5.65 6.18
CA GLU A 27 5.12 -6.75 6.38
C GLU A 27 5.82 -6.66 7.73
N GLY A 28 5.99 -5.44 8.22
CA GLY A 28 6.63 -5.24 9.51
C GLY A 28 5.71 -5.40 10.70
N GLY A 29 4.43 -5.69 10.46
CA GLY A 29 3.51 -5.91 11.56
C GLY A 29 2.69 -4.69 11.95
N PHE A 30 2.63 -3.68 11.10
CA PHE A 30 1.91 -2.47 11.41
C PHE A 30 0.46 -2.75 11.78
N LEU A 31 -0.17 -3.68 11.08
CA LEU A 31 -1.58 -3.96 11.29
C LEU A 31 -1.86 -4.82 12.51
N THR A 32 -0.83 -5.29 13.19
CA THR A 32 -1.06 -6.01 14.44
C THR A 32 -1.46 -5.08 15.57
N ILE A 33 -1.12 -3.81 15.46
CA ILE A 33 -1.44 -2.85 16.49
C ILE A 33 -2.13 -1.61 15.94
N ASN A 34 -2.31 -1.54 14.63
CA ASN A 34 -2.96 -0.40 14.01
C ASN A 34 -4.02 -0.86 13.05
N THR A 35 -4.88 0.08 12.65
CA THR A 35 -5.94 -0.25 11.71
C THR A 35 -5.50 0.07 10.30
N LEU A 36 -6.31 -0.43 9.34
CA LEU A 36 -6.06 -0.10 7.95
C LEU A 36 -6.21 1.38 7.68
N GLU A 37 -7.13 2.03 8.38
CA GLU A 37 -7.30 3.47 8.22
C GLU A 37 -6.07 4.22 8.71
N SER A 38 -5.50 3.76 9.81
CA SER A 38 -4.26 4.35 10.28
C SER A 38 -3.14 4.16 9.27
N LEU A 39 -3.09 2.99 8.65
CA LEU A 39 -2.09 2.73 7.64
C LEU A 39 -2.23 3.69 6.46
N ALA A 40 -3.45 3.92 6.02
CA ALA A 40 -3.66 4.84 4.91
C ALA A 40 -3.15 6.23 5.24
N THR A 41 -3.46 6.70 6.44
CA THR A 41 -3.00 8.01 6.87
C THR A 41 -1.48 8.05 6.99
N GLU A 42 -0.92 6.98 7.52
CA GLU A 42 0.52 6.94 7.75
C GLU A 42 1.29 7.08 6.44
N VAL A 43 0.80 6.49 5.37
CA VAL A 43 1.52 6.56 4.10
C VAL A 43 1.17 7.80 3.29
N GLY A 44 0.24 8.63 3.77
CA GLY A 44 -0.02 9.90 3.14
C GLY A 44 -1.31 10.02 2.38
N PHE A 45 -2.25 9.12 2.58
CA PHE A 45 -3.55 9.25 1.96
C PHE A 45 -4.50 9.99 2.90
N SER A 46 -5.43 10.73 2.31
CA SER A 46 -6.34 11.50 3.14
C SER A 46 -7.45 10.64 3.74
N SER A 47 -7.74 9.49 3.14
CA SER A 47 -8.74 8.60 3.71
C SER A 47 -8.43 7.18 3.25
N TYR A 48 -9.19 6.24 3.79
CA TYR A 48 -8.94 4.84 3.46
C TYR A 48 -9.36 4.48 2.04
N ASN A 49 -10.45 5.07 1.56
CA ASN A 49 -10.98 4.67 0.26
C ASN A 49 -9.99 4.86 -0.89
N PRO A 50 -9.38 6.02 -1.06
CA PRO A 50 -8.39 6.15 -2.13
C PRO A 50 -7.19 5.23 -1.93
N PHE A 51 -6.82 5.00 -0.67
CA PHE A 51 -5.73 4.08 -0.39
C PHE A 51 -6.10 2.67 -0.81
N PHE A 52 -7.29 2.23 -0.44
CA PHE A 52 -7.73 0.89 -0.78
C PHE A 52 -7.75 0.68 -2.29
N THR A 53 -8.30 1.65 -3.02
CA THR A 53 -8.37 1.55 -4.46
C THR A 53 -6.98 1.47 -5.08
N ALA A 54 -6.09 2.35 -4.66
CA ALA A 54 -4.74 2.35 -5.21
C ALA A 54 -3.99 1.08 -4.86
N PHE A 55 -4.13 0.63 -3.62
CA PHE A 55 -3.43 -0.58 -3.19
C PHE A 55 -3.88 -1.77 -4.00
N LYS A 56 -5.19 -1.94 -4.14
CA LYS A 56 -5.70 -3.08 -4.88
C LYS A 56 -5.30 -3.02 -6.34
N LYS A 57 -5.28 -1.81 -6.90
CA LYS A 57 -4.91 -1.66 -8.29
C LYS A 57 -3.44 -2.00 -8.53
N LEU A 58 -2.57 -1.56 -7.65
CA LEU A 58 -1.13 -1.73 -7.86
C LEU A 58 -0.62 -3.07 -7.34
N VAL A 59 -1.19 -3.56 -6.27
CA VAL A 59 -0.74 -4.81 -5.67
C VAL A 59 -1.53 -6.00 -6.18
N GLY A 60 -2.81 -5.80 -6.48
CA GLY A 60 -3.66 -6.87 -6.94
C GLY A 60 -4.48 -7.49 -5.82
N LYS A 61 -4.27 -7.06 -4.60
CA LYS A 61 -5.00 -7.54 -3.45
C LYS A 61 -5.33 -6.37 -2.55
N SER A 62 -6.39 -6.51 -1.77
CA SER A 62 -6.68 -5.48 -0.79
C SER A 62 -5.62 -5.50 0.30
N PRO A 63 -5.47 -4.41 1.05
CA PRO A 63 -4.49 -4.39 2.13
C PRO A 63 -4.73 -5.48 3.16
N ASN A 64 -5.99 -5.77 3.43
CA ASN A 64 -6.30 -6.82 4.39
C ASN A 64 -5.89 -8.19 3.85
N GLU A 65 -6.20 -8.46 2.60
CA GLU A 65 -5.81 -9.72 1.99
C GLU A 65 -4.30 -9.86 1.92
N TYR A 66 -3.63 -8.78 1.61
CA TYR A 66 -2.18 -8.81 1.54
C TYR A 66 -1.59 -9.17 2.88
N SER A 67 -2.12 -8.56 3.93
CA SER A 67 -1.64 -8.84 5.28
C SER A 67 -1.87 -10.30 5.65
N MET A 68 -3.03 -10.82 5.30
CA MET A 68 -3.36 -12.19 5.65
C MET A 68 -2.58 -13.21 4.84
N SER A 69 -2.09 -12.82 3.68
CA SER A 69 -1.36 -13.76 2.84
C SER A 69 0.14 -13.78 3.15
N LEU A 70 0.61 -12.93 4.05
CA LEU A 70 2.02 -12.93 4.40
C LEU A 70 2.37 -14.14 5.24
N PRO A 71 3.56 -14.68 5.06
CA PRO A 71 3.97 -15.81 5.90
C PRO A 71 4.16 -15.37 7.33
N LYS A 72 3.86 -16.29 8.22
CA LYS A 72 4.05 -15.99 9.63
C LYS A 72 5.49 -16.20 10.00
N LYS A 73 5.93 -15.40 10.91
CA LYS A 73 7.30 -15.54 11.36
C LYS A 73 7.37 -16.31 12.64
#